data_e462df72a54c4e640d1758ef95bc96e2
#
_entry.id   e462df72a54c4e640d1758ef95bc96e2
#
_cell.length_a   1.000
_cell.length_b   1.000
_cell.length_c   1.000
_cell.angle_alpha   90.00
_cell.angle_beta   90.00
_cell.angle_gamma   90.00
#
_symmetry.space_group_name_H-M   'P 1'
#
loop_
_entity.id
_entity.type
_entity.pdbx_description
1 polymer ?
#
loop_
_entity_poly.entity_id
_entity_poly.type
_entity_poly.pdbx_seq_one_letter_code
_entity_poly.pdbx_strand_id
1 'polypeptide(L)'
;MKNIVIITISLAVISSSRQCCIFPPFFKREIAKGCGARFALMFINNGANVTGYRRETSDPCEHWQCVLQEYGLINAENKLDDIKFFTHLDEWVKLNPDFETVMINAKIHCKHMYRIYMPLTACEFYFLQSCIRNYINVYCPAIIDTVECKELTDFYQECREFYVNK
;
A
#
# COMPACT_ATOMS: atom_id res chain seq x y z
N MET A 1 -27.30 -50.28 -17.50
CA MET A 1 -26.15 -49.42 -17.78
C MET A 1 -26.28 -48.17 -16.90
N LYS A 2 -25.42 -48.04 -15.90
CA LYS A 2 -25.47 -46.90 -14.96
C LYS A 2 -24.53 -45.80 -15.49
N ASN A 3 -25.08 -44.65 -15.84
CA ASN A 3 -24.30 -43.46 -16.22
C ASN A 3 -23.69 -42.87 -14.97
N ILE A 4 -22.36 -42.96 -14.86
CA ILE A 4 -21.59 -42.29 -13.84
C ILE A 4 -21.32 -40.87 -14.36
N VAL A 5 -21.98 -39.90 -13.76
CA VAL A 5 -21.69 -38.46 -14.01
C VAL A 5 -20.49 -38.11 -13.14
N ILE A 6 -19.34 -37.94 -13.77
CA ILE A 6 -18.15 -37.43 -13.11
C ILE A 6 -18.29 -35.91 -13.02
N ILE A 7 -18.63 -35.39 -11.85
CA ILE A 7 -18.61 -33.97 -11.57
C ILE A 7 -17.14 -33.61 -11.27
N THR A 8 -16.46 -33.03 -12.24
CA THR A 8 -15.16 -32.39 -12.05
C THR A 8 -15.39 -31.08 -11.33
N ILE A 9 -15.16 -31.08 -10.02
CA ILE A 9 -15.10 -29.85 -9.23
C ILE A 9 -13.78 -29.17 -9.58
N SER A 10 -13.83 -28.19 -10.48
CA SER A 10 -12.72 -27.25 -10.71
C SER A 10 -12.58 -26.41 -9.44
N LEU A 11 -11.64 -26.77 -8.59
CA LEU A 11 -11.15 -25.90 -7.53
C LEU A 11 -10.49 -24.70 -8.21
N ALA A 12 -11.26 -23.65 -8.39
CA ALA A 12 -10.70 -22.34 -8.68
C ALA A 12 -9.85 -21.95 -7.49
N VAL A 13 -8.55 -22.13 -7.61
CA VAL A 13 -7.56 -21.57 -6.68
C VAL A 13 -7.68 -20.06 -6.85
N ILE A 14 -8.51 -19.45 -5.99
CA ILE A 14 -8.52 -18.01 -5.83
C ILE A 14 -7.15 -17.68 -5.25
N SER A 15 -6.22 -17.32 -6.11
CA SER A 15 -4.94 -16.75 -5.72
C SER A 15 -5.24 -15.42 -5.04
N SER A 16 -5.57 -15.49 -3.78
CA SER A 16 -5.65 -14.33 -2.91
C SER A 16 -4.22 -13.79 -2.81
N SER A 17 -3.95 -12.64 -3.40
CA SER A 17 -2.67 -11.97 -3.20
C SER A 17 -2.54 -11.67 -1.71
N ARG A 18 -1.85 -12.53 -1.00
CA ARG A 18 -1.66 -12.40 0.44
C ARG A 18 -0.67 -11.29 0.68
N GLN A 19 -1.08 -10.33 1.46
CA GLN A 19 -0.16 -9.32 1.98
C GLN A 19 0.72 -10.01 3.02
N CYS A 20 1.99 -10.21 2.69
CA CYS A 20 2.91 -10.97 3.54
C CYS A 20 3.40 -10.17 4.74
N CYS A 21 3.49 -8.86 4.61
CA CYS A 21 3.73 -7.98 5.74
C CYS A 21 2.40 -7.62 6.42
N ILE A 22 2.26 -7.99 7.67
CA ILE A 22 1.04 -7.72 8.44
C ILE A 22 1.16 -6.31 9.03
N PHE A 23 0.85 -5.28 8.25
CA PHE A 23 0.73 -3.94 8.81
C PHE A 23 -0.68 -3.37 8.60
N PRO A 24 -1.24 -2.69 9.62
CA PRO A 24 -2.54 -2.05 9.52
C PRO A 24 -2.52 -0.91 8.50
N PRO A 25 -3.66 -0.59 7.87
CA PRO A 25 -3.74 0.52 6.94
C PRO A 25 -3.50 1.86 7.67
N PHE A 26 -2.85 2.82 7.00
CA PHE A 26 -2.64 4.17 7.53
C PHE A 26 -3.93 4.97 7.64
N PHE A 27 -4.92 4.63 6.85
CA PHE A 27 -6.23 5.30 6.80
C PHE A 27 -7.34 4.28 7.07
N LYS A 28 -8.39 4.73 7.74
CA LYS A 28 -9.55 3.88 8.03
C LYS A 28 -10.20 3.40 6.73
N ARG A 29 -10.52 2.12 6.71
CA ARG A 29 -11.08 1.45 5.53
C ARG A 29 -12.38 2.07 5.07
N GLU A 30 -13.22 2.50 6.00
CA GLU A 30 -14.52 3.12 5.75
C GLU A 30 -14.36 4.46 5.02
N ILE A 31 -13.42 5.29 5.45
CA ILE A 31 -13.11 6.58 4.81
C ILE A 31 -12.55 6.35 3.41
N ALA A 32 -11.58 5.45 3.28
CA ALA A 32 -11.02 5.12 1.97
C ALA A 32 -12.11 4.61 0.99
N LYS A 33 -13.04 3.78 1.46
CA LYS A 33 -14.21 3.35 0.66
C LYS A 33 -15.12 4.50 0.28
N GLY A 34 -15.45 5.37 1.23
CA GLY A 34 -16.27 6.56 0.98
C GLY A 34 -15.66 7.47 -0.09
N CYS A 35 -14.32 7.54 -0.14
CA CYS A 35 -13.55 8.27 -1.15
C CYS A 35 -13.33 7.49 -2.47
N GLY A 36 -14.01 6.38 -2.68
CA GLY A 36 -13.96 5.64 -3.95
C GLY A 36 -12.85 4.59 -4.04
N ALA A 37 -12.19 4.24 -2.93
CA ALA A 37 -11.21 3.15 -2.95
C ALA A 37 -11.88 1.82 -3.29
N ARG A 38 -11.48 1.25 -4.40
CA ARG A 38 -11.84 -0.13 -4.77
C ARG A 38 -10.78 -1.07 -4.24
N PHE A 39 -11.11 -1.84 -3.21
CA PHE A 39 -10.14 -2.73 -2.55
C PHE A 39 -9.48 -3.74 -3.49
N ALA A 40 -10.17 -4.17 -4.54
CA ALA A 40 -9.61 -5.06 -5.55
C ALA A 40 -8.32 -4.50 -6.20
N LEU A 41 -8.16 -3.19 -6.18
CA LEU A 41 -7.01 -2.54 -6.80
C LEU A 41 -5.80 -2.38 -5.89
N MET A 42 -5.99 -2.45 -4.59
CA MET A 42 -4.87 -2.45 -3.66
C MET A 42 -4.05 -3.75 -3.72
N PHE A 43 -4.60 -4.75 -4.40
CA PHE A 43 -4.03 -6.09 -4.48
C PHE A 43 -3.60 -6.48 -5.87
N ILE A 44 -3.32 -5.49 -6.71
CA ILE A 44 -2.85 -5.85 -7.97
C ILE A 44 -1.47 -6.26 -7.95
N ASN A 45 -1.46 -7.43 -8.29
CA ASN A 45 -0.24 -8.03 -8.36
C ASN A 45 -0.04 -8.91 -9.54
N ASN A 46 1.16 -9.06 -9.79
CA ASN A 46 1.76 -10.23 -10.31
C ASN A 46 1.52 -10.48 -11.75
N GLY A 47 2.12 -9.69 -12.62
CA GLY A 47 2.54 -10.13 -13.93
C GLY A 47 1.45 -10.68 -14.86
N ALA A 48 0.27 -10.85 -14.34
CA ALA A 48 -0.85 -11.35 -15.08
C ALA A 48 -1.57 -10.19 -15.73
N ASN A 49 -1.31 -10.01 -16.98
CA ASN A 49 -2.11 -9.23 -17.91
C ASN A 49 -2.55 -7.84 -17.43
N VAL A 50 -1.59 -6.97 -17.33
CA VAL A 50 -1.74 -5.56 -16.94
C VAL A 50 -2.68 -4.77 -17.86
N THR A 51 -3.08 -5.31 -18.98
CA THR A 51 -3.84 -4.60 -20.03
C THR A 51 -5.29 -4.31 -19.67
N GLY A 52 -5.95 -5.13 -18.86
CA GLY A 52 -7.32 -4.88 -18.37
C GLY A 52 -7.41 -3.94 -17.18
N TYR A 53 -6.29 -3.50 -16.73
CA TYR A 53 -6.04 -3.03 -15.39
C TYR A 53 -6.42 -1.64 -15.09
N ARG A 54 -6.52 -0.83 -15.95
CA ARG A 54 -6.06 0.47 -15.68
C ARG A 54 -7.04 1.60 -15.70
N ARG A 55 -8.29 1.44 -16.03
CA ARG A 55 -9.07 2.60 -16.42
C ARG A 55 -10.44 2.79 -15.81
N GLU A 56 -10.90 1.87 -15.03
CA GLU A 56 -12.23 1.97 -14.40
C GLU A 56 -12.17 2.41 -12.95
N THR A 57 -11.03 2.90 -12.53
CA THR A 57 -10.83 3.38 -11.17
C THR A 57 -11.01 4.87 -11.15
N SER A 58 -11.59 5.36 -10.08
CA SER A 58 -11.54 6.77 -9.74
C SER A 58 -10.12 7.30 -9.94
N ASP A 59 -10.00 8.49 -10.47
CA ASP A 59 -8.71 9.16 -10.58
C ASP A 59 -7.97 9.05 -9.24
N PRO A 60 -6.76 8.49 -9.21
CA PRO A 60 -5.98 8.42 -7.98
C PRO A 60 -5.89 9.77 -7.26
N CYS A 61 -5.91 10.87 -8.02
CA CYS A 61 -5.89 12.21 -7.49
C CYS A 61 -7.16 12.55 -6.70
N GLU A 62 -8.33 12.30 -7.26
CA GLU A 62 -9.61 12.58 -6.59
C GLU A 62 -9.76 11.72 -5.34
N HIS A 63 -9.38 10.45 -5.42
CA HIS A 63 -9.41 9.57 -4.28
C HIS A 63 -8.51 10.07 -3.14
N TRP A 64 -7.25 10.39 -3.45
CA TRP A 64 -6.32 10.88 -2.44
C TRP A 64 -6.70 12.26 -1.91
N GLN A 65 -7.20 13.14 -2.76
CA GLN A 65 -7.70 14.44 -2.32
C GLN A 65 -8.82 14.26 -1.28
N CYS A 66 -9.81 13.41 -1.56
CA CYS A 66 -10.88 13.10 -0.64
C CYS A 66 -10.33 12.53 0.69
N VAL A 67 -9.47 11.51 0.65
CA VAL A 67 -8.91 10.89 1.86
C VAL A 67 -8.14 11.91 2.69
N LEU A 68 -7.29 12.70 2.06
CA LEU A 68 -6.47 13.69 2.75
C LEU A 68 -7.32 14.82 3.34
N GLN A 69 -8.42 15.22 2.67
CA GLN A 69 -9.39 16.19 3.19
C GLN A 69 -10.11 15.65 4.43
N GLU A 70 -10.60 14.41 4.38
CA GLU A 70 -11.30 13.77 5.51
C GLU A 70 -10.42 13.68 6.77
N TYR A 71 -9.10 13.58 6.60
CA TYR A 71 -8.13 13.58 7.70
C TYR A 71 -7.55 14.98 8.01
N GLY A 72 -7.94 16.02 7.27
CA GLY A 72 -7.41 17.38 7.45
C GLY A 72 -5.90 17.50 7.15
N LEU A 73 -5.39 16.65 6.24
CA LEU A 73 -3.97 16.52 5.93
C LEU A 73 -3.52 17.35 4.72
N ILE A 74 -4.42 18.13 4.12
CA ILE A 74 -4.09 19.06 3.05
C ILE A 74 -4.38 20.51 3.48
N ASN A 75 -3.62 21.42 2.92
CA ASN A 75 -3.76 22.86 3.17
C ASN A 75 -4.78 23.49 2.21
N ALA A 76 -4.94 24.82 2.30
CA ALA A 76 -5.87 25.57 1.46
C ALA A 76 -5.53 25.52 -0.05
N GLU A 77 -4.29 25.25 -0.41
CA GLU A 77 -3.83 25.09 -1.79
C GLU A 77 -3.95 23.63 -2.30
N ASN A 78 -4.67 22.74 -1.57
CA ASN A 78 -4.78 21.31 -1.84
C ASN A 78 -3.43 20.58 -1.89
N LYS A 79 -2.47 21.06 -1.13
CA LYS A 79 -1.16 20.41 -0.97
C LYS A 79 -1.07 19.73 0.38
N LEU A 80 -0.33 18.63 0.43
CA LEU A 80 -0.07 17.88 1.64
C LEU A 80 0.53 18.79 2.72
N ASP A 81 -0.09 18.81 3.90
CA ASP A 81 0.54 19.32 5.11
C ASP A 81 1.46 18.23 5.66
N ASP A 82 2.73 18.31 5.32
CA ASP A 82 3.71 17.26 5.66
C ASP A 82 3.89 17.12 7.17
N ILE A 83 3.76 18.20 7.95
CA ILE A 83 3.84 18.12 9.42
C ILE A 83 2.67 17.31 9.96
N LYS A 84 1.44 17.63 9.54
CA LYS A 84 0.25 16.87 9.96
C LYS A 84 0.30 15.42 9.51
N PHE A 85 0.75 15.18 8.28
CA PHE A 85 0.86 13.82 7.76
C PHE A 85 1.86 12.99 8.55
N PHE A 86 3.06 13.51 8.83
CA PHE A 86 4.03 12.77 9.64
C PHE A 86 3.57 12.60 11.09
N THR A 87 2.85 13.57 11.66
CA THR A 87 2.18 13.41 12.97
C THR A 87 1.13 12.29 12.92
N HIS A 88 0.33 12.22 11.85
CA HIS A 88 -0.61 11.12 11.65
C HIS A 88 0.08 9.75 11.63
N LEU A 89 1.23 9.62 10.99
CA LEU A 89 2.03 8.40 11.01
C LEU A 89 2.59 8.10 12.41
N ASP A 90 2.95 9.12 13.20
CA ASP A 90 3.40 8.94 14.57
C ASP A 90 2.27 8.41 15.48
N GLU A 91 1.05 8.92 15.30
CA GLU A 91 -0.13 8.37 16.00
C GLU A 91 -0.43 6.93 15.57
N TRP A 92 -0.24 6.61 14.28
CA TRP A 92 -0.36 5.24 13.80
C TRP A 92 0.68 4.32 14.45
N VAL A 93 1.94 4.76 14.62
CA VAL A 93 3.01 4.01 15.30
C VAL A 93 2.68 3.74 16.75
N LYS A 94 2.09 4.70 17.49
CA LYS A 94 1.66 4.48 18.89
C LYS A 94 0.68 3.30 19.03
N LEU A 95 -0.14 3.07 17.99
CA LEU A 95 -1.07 1.95 17.94
C LEU A 95 -0.42 0.65 17.41
N ASN A 96 0.78 0.76 16.81
CA ASN A 96 1.48 -0.33 16.17
C ASN A 96 2.99 -0.27 16.52
N PRO A 97 3.38 -0.47 17.78
CA PRO A 97 4.73 -0.22 18.27
C PRO A 97 5.82 -1.07 17.59
N ASP A 98 5.50 -2.25 17.12
CA ASP A 98 6.43 -3.12 16.39
C ASP A 98 6.97 -2.46 15.11
N PHE A 99 6.23 -1.49 14.56
CA PHE A 99 6.60 -0.76 13.35
C PHE A 99 7.38 0.54 13.62
N GLU A 100 7.70 0.89 14.85
CA GLU A 100 8.32 2.17 15.20
C GLU A 100 9.62 2.41 14.42
N THR A 101 10.57 1.50 14.52
CA THR A 101 11.88 1.64 13.88
C THR A 101 11.77 1.73 12.36
N VAL A 102 10.98 0.85 11.75
CA VAL A 102 10.82 0.83 10.29
C VAL A 102 10.10 2.09 9.80
N MET A 103 9.13 2.60 10.54
CA MET A 103 8.40 3.82 10.18
C MET A 103 9.28 5.06 10.30
N ILE A 104 10.10 5.18 11.35
CA ILE A 104 11.06 6.29 11.48
C ILE A 104 11.97 6.33 10.26
N ASN A 105 12.56 5.20 9.90
CA ASN A 105 13.46 5.10 8.75
C ASN A 105 12.74 5.35 7.42
N ALA A 106 11.53 4.83 7.25
CA ALA A 106 10.71 5.08 6.07
C ALA A 106 10.39 6.57 5.89
N LYS A 107 10.03 7.26 6.97
CA LYS A 107 9.76 8.71 6.94
C LYS A 107 10.99 9.50 6.51
N ILE A 108 12.15 9.19 7.10
CA ILE A 108 13.41 9.87 6.76
C ILE A 108 13.76 9.63 5.30
N HIS A 109 13.76 8.37 4.86
CA HIS A 109 14.11 7.98 3.51
C HIS A 109 13.17 8.59 2.47
N CYS A 110 11.87 8.40 2.63
CA CYS A 110 10.88 8.87 1.65
C CYS A 110 10.75 10.40 1.64
N LYS A 111 10.87 11.07 2.80
CA LYS A 111 10.92 12.54 2.83
C LYS A 111 12.16 13.06 2.11
N HIS A 112 13.31 12.42 2.27
CA HIS A 112 14.54 12.81 1.57
C HIS A 112 14.40 12.69 0.06
N MET A 113 13.80 11.61 -0.44
CA MET A 113 13.55 11.42 -1.88
C MET A 113 12.64 12.49 -2.49
N TYR A 114 11.63 12.93 -1.74
CA TYR A 114 10.61 13.87 -2.22
C TYR A 114 10.79 15.31 -1.72
N ARG A 115 11.86 15.62 -0.97
CA ARG A 115 12.07 16.94 -0.37
C ARG A 115 12.00 18.11 -1.35
N ILE A 116 12.40 17.89 -2.61
CA ILE A 116 12.40 18.92 -3.65
C ILE A 116 10.97 19.23 -4.12
N TYR A 117 10.08 18.26 -3.99
CA TYR A 117 8.69 18.35 -4.45
C TYR A 117 7.69 18.63 -3.31
N MET A 118 8.18 18.67 -2.05
CA MET A 118 7.31 18.97 -0.90
C MET A 118 6.94 20.46 -0.83
N PRO A 119 5.69 20.78 -0.45
CA PRO A 119 4.56 19.90 -0.22
C PRO A 119 3.97 19.33 -1.51
N LEU A 120 3.58 18.06 -1.47
CA LEU A 120 3.01 17.34 -2.62
C LEU A 120 1.54 17.65 -2.81
N THR A 121 1.08 17.64 -4.06
CA THR A 121 -0.36 17.60 -4.37
C THR A 121 -0.96 16.23 -4.02
N ALA A 122 -2.29 16.14 -3.98
CA ALA A 122 -2.96 14.86 -3.75
C ALA A 122 -2.60 13.79 -4.79
N CYS A 123 -2.32 14.18 -6.03
CA CYS A 123 -1.87 13.27 -7.09
C CYS A 123 -0.49 12.70 -6.83
N GLU A 124 0.41 13.55 -6.34
CA GLU A 124 1.81 13.17 -6.05
C GLU A 124 1.93 12.40 -4.74
N PHE A 125 0.98 12.59 -3.82
CA PHE A 125 0.93 11.89 -2.54
C PHE A 125 0.98 10.37 -2.68
N TYR A 126 0.39 9.83 -3.75
CA TYR A 126 0.44 8.40 -4.05
C TYR A 126 1.89 7.87 -4.09
N PHE A 127 2.82 8.61 -4.64
CA PHE A 127 4.23 8.20 -4.73
C PHE A 127 4.90 8.17 -3.35
N LEU A 128 4.67 9.20 -2.52
CA LEU A 128 5.18 9.23 -1.15
C LEU A 128 4.62 8.07 -0.32
N GLN A 129 3.32 7.86 -0.39
CA GLN A 129 2.66 6.76 0.31
C GLN A 129 3.15 5.39 -0.17
N SER A 130 3.37 5.23 -1.48
CA SER A 130 3.93 4.01 -2.05
C SER A 130 5.38 3.78 -1.61
N CYS A 131 6.20 4.84 -1.54
CA CYS A 131 7.55 4.76 -1.01
C CYS A 131 7.55 4.23 0.43
N ILE A 132 6.75 4.81 1.31
CA ILE A 132 6.65 4.38 2.72
C ILE A 132 6.20 2.91 2.81
N ARG A 133 5.19 2.52 2.04
CA ARG A 133 4.72 1.12 2.01
C ARG A 133 5.79 0.16 1.51
N ASN A 134 6.49 0.50 0.45
CA ASN A 134 7.56 -0.33 -0.08
C ASN A 134 8.69 -0.48 0.94
N TYR A 135 9.07 0.60 1.60
CA TYR A 135 10.06 0.56 2.68
C TYR A 135 9.64 -0.40 3.80
N ILE A 136 8.38 -0.31 4.25
CA ILE A 136 7.83 -1.21 5.28
C ILE A 136 7.80 -2.66 4.78
N ASN A 137 7.47 -2.93 3.52
CA ASN A 137 7.48 -4.29 2.97
C ASN A 137 8.89 -4.90 2.94
N VAL A 138 9.90 -4.10 2.59
CA VAL A 138 11.32 -4.54 2.57
C VAL A 138 11.83 -4.86 3.97
N TYR A 139 11.44 -4.08 4.96
CA TYR A 139 11.91 -4.19 6.35
C TYR A 139 10.80 -4.59 7.33
N CYS A 140 9.89 -5.43 6.89
CA CYS A 140 8.70 -5.78 7.65
C CYS A 140 9.03 -6.50 8.97
N PRO A 141 8.59 -6.00 10.12
CA PRO A 141 8.82 -6.65 11.41
C PRO A 141 7.84 -7.81 11.68
N ALA A 142 6.74 -7.91 10.93
CA ALA A 142 5.67 -8.88 11.15
C ALA A 142 5.30 -9.58 9.83
N ILE A 143 6.04 -10.63 9.49
CA ILE A 143 5.85 -11.42 8.26
C ILE A 143 4.99 -12.64 8.57
N ILE A 144 4.06 -12.98 7.68
CA ILE A 144 3.32 -14.23 7.74
C ILE A 144 4.27 -15.38 7.43
N ASP A 145 4.33 -16.37 8.31
CA ASP A 145 5.21 -17.54 8.16
C ASP A 145 4.60 -18.57 7.18
N THR A 146 4.70 -18.28 5.88
CA THR A 146 4.39 -19.21 4.79
C THR A 146 5.54 -19.25 3.80
N VAL A 147 5.60 -20.32 2.99
CA VAL A 147 6.63 -20.47 1.95
C VAL A 147 6.58 -19.30 0.97
N GLU A 148 5.38 -18.97 0.51
CA GLU A 148 5.15 -17.89 -0.45
C GLU A 148 5.57 -16.53 0.11
N CYS A 149 5.38 -16.31 1.42
CA CYS A 149 5.78 -15.05 2.05
C CYS A 149 7.27 -14.98 2.29
N LYS A 150 7.95 -16.09 2.50
CA LYS A 150 9.41 -16.15 2.53
C LYS A 150 10.00 -15.82 1.16
N GLU A 151 9.50 -16.46 0.09
CA GLU A 151 9.92 -16.16 -1.29
C GLU A 151 9.72 -14.69 -1.65
N LEU A 152 8.59 -14.09 -1.25
CA LEU A 152 8.35 -12.67 -1.48
C LEU A 152 9.29 -11.78 -0.67
N THR A 153 9.63 -12.17 0.55
CA THR A 153 10.60 -11.45 1.39
C THR A 153 11.98 -11.49 0.76
N ASP A 154 12.41 -12.66 0.29
CA ASP A 154 13.70 -12.84 -0.40
C ASP A 154 13.73 -11.96 -1.66
N PHE A 155 12.67 -11.95 -2.46
CA PHE A 155 12.53 -11.06 -3.60
C PHE A 155 12.66 -9.57 -3.22
N TYR A 156 12.01 -9.12 -2.14
CA TYR A 156 12.17 -7.74 -1.67
C TYR A 156 13.61 -7.44 -1.21
N GLN A 157 14.29 -8.40 -0.61
CA GLN A 157 15.68 -8.22 -0.19
C GLN A 157 16.63 -8.17 -1.40
N GLU A 158 16.46 -9.01 -2.40
CA GLU A 158 17.23 -8.98 -3.65
C GLU A 158 16.99 -7.68 -4.43
N CYS A 159 15.75 -7.22 -4.48
CA CYS A 159 15.36 -6.01 -5.18
C CYS A 159 15.44 -4.74 -4.32
N ARG A 160 16.02 -4.81 -3.13
CA ARG A 160 16.06 -3.71 -2.15
C ARG A 160 16.56 -2.39 -2.75
N GLU A 161 17.57 -2.46 -3.58
CA GLU A 161 18.17 -1.28 -4.22
C GLU A 161 17.18 -0.53 -5.11
N PHE A 162 16.23 -1.23 -5.74
CA PHE A 162 15.19 -0.59 -6.55
C PHE A 162 14.11 0.10 -5.73
N TYR A 163 13.87 -0.38 -4.50
CA TYR A 163 12.80 0.13 -3.64
C TYR A 163 13.28 1.18 -2.63
N VAL A 164 14.56 1.14 -2.27
CA VAL A 164 15.10 1.92 -1.15
C VAL A 164 16.25 2.85 -1.55
N ASN A 165 16.96 2.60 -2.64
CA ASN A 165 18.16 3.35 -2.99
C ASN A 165 18.03 4.23 -4.25
N LYS A 166 16.83 4.58 -4.67
CA LYS A 166 16.63 5.54 -5.78
C LYS A 166 16.48 6.96 -5.29
#